data_31d924f626898e196927a736e0c5b722
#
_entry.id   31d924f626898e196927a736e0c5b722
#
_cell.length_a   1.000
_cell.length_b   1.000
_cell.length_c   1.000
_cell.angle_alpha   90.00
_cell.angle_beta   90.00
_cell.angle_gamma   90.00
#
_symmetry.space_group_name_H-M   'P 1'
#
loop_
_entity.id
_entity.type
_entity.pdbx_description
1 polymer ?
#
loop_
_entity_poly.entity_id
_entity_poly.type
_entity_poly.pdbx_seq_one_letter_code
_entity_poly.pdbx_strand_id
1 'polypeptide(L)'
;MNGGTIRAAGGVLWRARDPWDASRGVEVAIIHRPRYDDWSLPKGKLAAGESDIDGAIREVLEETGFHVRLGRSLGDTRYVKEMDGVSRPKVVRWWAMEATAGTFVPTREVDELRWVPLGEAHELLSRETDRELLERFVRGPAPTRVVLLVRHASAGSRSAWTGEDRTRPLDLCGWAQADELVRLLAHFDPTEIVSADYRRCTQTVEPLSGAMTVPVHTDPVFSEAGYPGCEADAVARLREIGGPHGTAVVCSQGDVIPDLLKRITDADELRLASVESRKASTWVLTFLDDRLLGADYLPPPRVPECEN
;
A
#
# COMPACT_ATOMS: atom_id res chain seq x y z
N MET A 1 18.20 -27.72 -13.83
CA MET A 1 17.37 -27.30 -12.67
C MET A 1 17.31 -25.78 -12.69
N ASN A 2 16.18 -25.20 -13.15
CA ASN A 2 16.02 -23.74 -13.19
C ASN A 2 15.97 -23.20 -11.74
N GLY A 3 17.03 -22.54 -11.34
CA GLY A 3 17.08 -21.83 -10.06
C GLY A 3 16.13 -20.63 -10.08
N GLY A 4 14.87 -20.82 -9.66
CA GLY A 4 13.87 -19.77 -9.63
C GLY A 4 14.34 -18.55 -8.80
N THR A 5 13.85 -17.36 -9.15
CA THR A 5 14.10 -16.12 -8.40
C THR A 5 13.58 -16.26 -6.96
N ILE A 6 14.43 -15.94 -5.98
CA ILE A 6 14.01 -15.85 -4.58
C ILE A 6 13.22 -14.55 -4.39
N ARG A 7 11.94 -14.68 -4.03
CA ARG A 7 11.11 -13.54 -3.67
C ARG A 7 11.16 -13.32 -2.17
N ALA A 8 11.26 -12.06 -1.77
CA ALA A 8 11.27 -11.61 -0.39
C ALA A 8 10.56 -10.27 -0.28
N ALA A 9 10.15 -9.91 0.91
CA ALA A 9 9.53 -8.63 1.20
C ALA A 9 9.94 -8.11 2.58
N GLY A 10 9.85 -6.81 2.80
CA GLY A 10 10.18 -6.18 4.08
C GLY A 10 9.79 -4.72 4.12
N GLY A 11 10.19 -4.04 5.19
CA GLY A 11 9.83 -2.65 5.42
C GLY A 11 10.96 -1.81 5.99
N VAL A 12 10.92 -0.52 5.71
CA VAL A 12 11.58 0.49 6.52
C VAL A 12 10.60 0.81 7.65
N LEU A 13 10.80 0.15 8.79
CA LEU A 13 9.97 0.36 9.98
C LEU A 13 10.39 1.67 10.63
N TRP A 14 9.44 2.58 10.82
CA TRP A 14 9.68 3.92 11.37
C TRP A 14 8.65 4.29 12.42
N ARG A 15 9.00 5.26 13.27
CA ARG A 15 8.10 5.92 14.21
C ARG A 15 8.44 7.40 14.33
N ALA A 16 7.49 8.23 14.75
CA ALA A 16 7.79 9.61 15.13
C ALA A 16 8.74 9.61 16.34
N ARG A 17 9.75 10.48 16.35
CA ARG A 17 10.63 10.68 17.52
C ARG A 17 9.88 11.26 18.71
N ASP A 18 8.89 12.07 18.43
CA ASP A 18 7.95 12.60 19.39
C ASP A 18 6.54 12.46 18.83
N PRO A 19 5.69 11.61 19.45
CA PRO A 19 4.31 11.42 18.98
C PRO A 19 3.47 12.70 18.95
N TRP A 20 3.89 13.73 19.67
CA TRP A 20 3.19 15.01 19.81
C TRP A 20 3.80 16.11 18.95
N ASP A 21 4.97 15.90 18.36
CA ASP A 21 5.69 16.89 17.56
C ASP A 21 6.40 16.24 16.35
N ALA A 22 5.68 16.13 15.23
CA ALA A 22 6.20 15.58 13.98
C ALA A 22 7.42 16.36 13.43
N SER A 23 7.61 17.63 13.82
CA SER A 23 8.77 18.44 13.39
C SER A 23 10.10 17.90 13.91
N ARG A 24 10.08 17.08 14.96
CA ARG A 24 11.27 16.42 15.51
C ARG A 24 11.80 15.26 14.65
N GLY A 25 11.09 14.95 13.57
CA GLY A 25 11.47 13.92 12.62
C GLY A 25 11.13 12.51 13.07
N VAL A 26 11.72 11.53 12.40
CA VAL A 26 11.44 10.12 12.62
C VAL A 26 12.69 9.34 13.03
N GLU A 27 12.47 8.20 13.68
CA GLU A 27 13.44 7.14 13.90
C GLU A 27 13.07 5.93 13.04
N VAL A 28 14.08 5.18 12.62
CA VAL A 28 13.89 3.91 11.93
C VAL A 28 14.45 2.77 12.76
N ALA A 29 13.81 1.62 12.67
CA ALA A 29 14.28 0.40 13.29
C ALA A 29 15.32 -0.26 12.38
N ILE A 30 16.49 -0.55 12.93
CA ILE A 30 17.48 -1.42 12.33
C ILE A 30 17.68 -2.64 13.23
N ILE A 31 17.89 -3.79 12.62
CA ILE A 31 18.01 -5.08 13.32
C ILE A 31 19.41 -5.64 13.16
N HIS A 32 19.97 -6.21 14.25
CA HIS A 32 21.18 -6.99 14.22
C HIS A 32 20.87 -8.48 14.04
N ARG A 33 21.60 -9.11 13.10
CA ARG A 33 21.43 -10.53 12.79
C ARG A 33 22.69 -11.30 13.15
N PRO A 34 22.70 -12.03 14.27
CA PRO A 34 23.93 -12.67 14.81
C PRO A 34 24.55 -13.67 13.84
N ARG A 35 23.74 -14.35 13.01
CA ARG A 35 24.25 -15.29 12.00
C ARG A 35 25.19 -14.65 10.97
N TYR A 36 24.96 -13.37 10.65
CA TYR A 36 25.70 -12.62 9.62
C TYR A 36 26.60 -11.55 10.22
N ASP A 37 26.45 -11.28 11.52
CA ASP A 37 27.09 -10.17 12.24
C ASP A 37 26.93 -8.86 11.48
N ASP A 38 25.66 -8.58 11.06
CA ASP A 38 25.32 -7.42 10.25
C ASP A 38 24.07 -6.68 10.78
N TRP A 39 24.03 -5.37 10.51
CA TRP A 39 22.88 -4.51 10.72
C TRP A 39 22.11 -4.35 9.43
N SER A 40 20.81 -4.58 9.45
CA SER A 40 19.96 -4.52 8.26
C SER A 40 18.55 -4.01 8.55
N LEU A 41 17.79 -3.74 7.48
CA LEU A 41 16.36 -3.51 7.56
C LEU A 41 15.57 -4.83 7.59
N PRO A 42 14.44 -4.92 8.33
CA PRO A 42 13.69 -6.16 8.51
C PRO A 42 13.06 -6.65 7.19
N LYS A 43 13.27 -7.93 6.88
CA LYS A 43 12.81 -8.58 5.65
C LYS A 43 13.01 -10.08 5.65
N GLY A 44 12.14 -10.81 5.00
CA GLY A 44 12.34 -12.23 4.80
C GLY A 44 11.74 -12.79 3.52
N LYS A 45 11.74 -14.11 3.38
CA LYS A 45 11.24 -14.81 2.20
C LYS A 45 9.73 -14.92 2.25
N LEU A 46 9.10 -14.83 1.09
CA LEU A 46 7.68 -15.12 0.97
C LEU A 46 7.41 -16.61 1.16
N ALA A 47 6.34 -16.91 1.87
CA ALA A 47 5.76 -18.24 1.91
C ALA A 47 5.09 -18.60 0.56
N ALA A 48 4.79 -19.87 0.34
CA ALA A 48 4.14 -20.31 -0.87
C ALA A 48 2.72 -19.71 -0.96
N GLY A 49 2.45 -18.98 -2.05
CA GLY A 49 1.16 -18.33 -2.28
C GLY A 49 0.95 -17.01 -1.55
N GLU A 50 1.91 -16.58 -0.72
CA GLU A 50 1.84 -15.33 0.03
C GLU A 50 2.00 -14.11 -0.88
N SER A 51 1.22 -13.06 -0.64
CA SER A 51 1.40 -11.77 -1.31
C SER A 51 2.66 -11.06 -0.79
N ASP A 52 3.21 -10.15 -1.60
CA ASP A 52 4.39 -9.38 -1.17
C ASP A 52 4.08 -8.49 0.05
N ILE A 53 2.85 -7.96 0.15
CA ILE A 53 2.42 -7.11 1.28
C ILE A 53 2.27 -7.95 2.55
N ASP A 54 1.56 -9.08 2.49
CA ASP A 54 1.37 -9.96 3.66
C ASP A 54 2.72 -10.46 4.17
N GLY A 55 3.62 -10.89 3.26
CA GLY A 55 4.96 -11.31 3.61
C GLY A 55 5.80 -10.20 4.25
N ALA A 56 5.72 -8.97 3.74
CA ALA A 56 6.43 -7.84 4.33
C ALA A 56 5.95 -7.53 5.75
N ILE A 57 4.63 -7.53 5.98
CA ILE A 57 4.05 -7.26 7.30
C ILE A 57 4.40 -8.38 8.28
N ARG A 58 4.28 -9.65 7.87
CA ARG A 58 4.65 -10.81 8.68
C ARG A 58 6.11 -10.77 9.08
N GLU A 59 7.02 -10.57 8.12
CA GLU A 59 8.46 -10.55 8.38
C GLU A 59 8.88 -9.39 9.29
N VAL A 60 8.29 -8.20 9.10
CA VAL A 60 8.53 -7.07 10.01
C VAL A 60 8.04 -7.40 11.42
N LEU A 61 6.86 -8.01 11.57
CA LEU A 61 6.36 -8.43 12.88
C LEU A 61 7.24 -9.50 13.53
N GLU A 62 7.66 -10.53 12.77
CA GLU A 62 8.50 -11.63 13.27
C GLU A 62 9.90 -11.15 13.70
N GLU A 63 10.53 -10.25 12.91
CA GLU A 63 11.89 -9.77 13.18
C GLU A 63 11.94 -8.61 14.18
N THR A 64 10.83 -7.87 14.37
CA THR A 64 10.84 -6.65 15.21
C THR A 64 9.86 -6.69 16.38
N GLY A 65 8.82 -7.53 16.35
CA GLY A 65 7.75 -7.57 17.34
C GLY A 65 6.74 -6.41 17.25
N PHE A 66 6.79 -5.60 16.18
CA PHE A 66 5.90 -4.45 16.00
C PHE A 66 4.80 -4.72 14.96
N HIS A 67 3.57 -4.39 15.32
CA HIS A 67 2.48 -4.20 14.36
C HIS A 67 2.68 -2.90 13.60
N VAL A 68 2.22 -2.86 12.36
CA VAL A 68 2.51 -1.77 11.45
C VAL A 68 1.28 -1.25 10.73
N ARG A 69 1.29 0.05 10.41
CA ARG A 69 0.46 0.64 9.39
C ARG A 69 1.28 0.72 8.09
N LEU A 70 0.74 0.14 7.02
CA LEU A 70 1.39 0.12 5.73
C LEU A 70 1.35 1.52 5.08
N GLY A 71 2.49 1.96 4.58
CA GLY A 71 2.62 3.20 3.82
C GLY A 71 2.97 2.96 2.36
N ARG A 72 3.70 3.91 1.76
CA ARG A 72 4.07 3.85 0.35
C ARG A 72 5.07 2.74 0.02
N SER A 73 5.04 2.27 -1.22
CA SER A 73 6.08 1.41 -1.76
C SER A 73 7.42 2.16 -1.87
N LEU A 74 8.50 1.47 -1.57
CA LEU A 74 9.87 1.95 -1.73
C LEU A 74 10.56 1.27 -2.92
N GLY A 75 9.79 0.46 -3.69
CA GLY A 75 10.27 -0.28 -4.84
C GLY A 75 11.03 -1.55 -4.46
N ASP A 76 11.81 -2.06 -5.39
CA ASP A 76 12.53 -3.32 -5.26
C ASP A 76 14.02 -3.09 -5.06
N THR A 77 14.67 -3.97 -4.30
CA THR A 77 16.12 -4.21 -4.36
C THR A 77 16.39 -5.57 -4.99
N ARG A 78 17.46 -5.66 -5.79
CA ARG A 78 17.81 -6.87 -6.54
C ARG A 78 19.27 -7.19 -6.36
N TYR A 79 19.57 -8.43 -5.99
CA TYR A 79 20.95 -8.93 -5.85
C TYR A 79 21.01 -10.45 -6.06
N VAL A 80 22.21 -10.94 -6.25
CA VAL A 80 22.46 -12.39 -6.35
C VAL A 80 22.77 -12.92 -4.95
N LYS A 81 22.09 -13.98 -4.54
CA LYS A 81 22.33 -14.70 -3.30
C LYS A 81 22.95 -16.06 -3.58
N GLU A 82 24.09 -16.33 -2.96
CA GLU A 82 24.69 -17.66 -2.93
C GLU A 82 23.96 -18.53 -1.90
N MET A 83 23.48 -19.71 -2.33
CA MET A 83 22.87 -20.72 -1.48
C MET A 83 23.31 -22.10 -1.94
N ASP A 84 23.93 -22.86 -1.04
CA ASP A 84 24.38 -24.24 -1.31
C ASP A 84 25.26 -24.35 -2.58
N GLY A 85 26.12 -23.35 -2.80
CA GLY A 85 26.98 -23.27 -3.98
C GLY A 85 26.27 -22.89 -5.29
N VAL A 86 25.01 -22.46 -5.23
CA VAL A 86 24.24 -22.01 -6.41
C VAL A 86 23.88 -20.52 -6.25
N SER A 87 24.29 -19.73 -7.24
CA SER A 87 23.89 -18.31 -7.35
C SER A 87 22.44 -18.20 -7.80
N ARG A 88 21.61 -17.51 -7.03
CA ARG A 88 20.20 -17.26 -7.35
C ARG A 88 19.85 -15.78 -7.30
N PRO A 89 19.15 -15.23 -8.29
CA PRO A 89 18.64 -13.86 -8.20
C PRO A 89 17.65 -13.77 -7.04
N LYS A 90 17.80 -12.72 -6.22
CA LYS A 90 16.85 -12.38 -5.16
C LYS A 90 16.26 -11.00 -5.43
N VAL A 91 14.95 -10.89 -5.33
CA VAL A 91 14.19 -9.65 -5.39
C VAL A 91 13.51 -9.44 -4.05
N VAL A 92 13.68 -8.27 -3.47
CA VAL A 92 13.02 -7.89 -2.22
C VAL A 92 12.16 -6.67 -2.49
N ARG A 93 10.85 -6.74 -2.19
CA ARG A 93 9.92 -5.62 -2.24
C ARG A 93 9.85 -4.93 -0.90
N TRP A 94 9.73 -3.60 -0.93
CA TRP A 94 9.86 -2.77 0.25
C TRP A 94 8.76 -1.73 0.38
N TRP A 95 8.36 -1.50 1.63
CA TRP A 95 7.40 -0.45 1.99
C TRP A 95 7.91 0.38 3.17
N ALA A 96 7.47 1.64 3.24
CA ALA A 96 7.50 2.41 4.47
C ALA A 96 6.42 1.85 5.39
N MET A 97 6.77 1.55 6.65
CA MET A 97 5.85 0.97 7.63
C MET A 97 5.94 1.72 8.94
N GLU A 98 4.83 2.25 9.41
CA GLU A 98 4.77 2.92 10.70
C GLU A 98 4.51 1.92 11.81
N ALA A 99 5.32 1.94 12.85
CA ALA A 99 5.09 1.15 14.04
C ALA A 99 3.89 1.68 14.83
N THR A 100 2.87 0.83 15.06
CA THR A 100 1.64 1.21 15.75
C THR A 100 1.55 0.65 17.16
N ALA A 101 2.01 -0.58 17.37
CA ALA A 101 2.01 -1.27 18.66
C ALA A 101 3.06 -2.40 18.66
N GLY A 102 3.42 -2.87 19.84
CA GLY A 102 4.31 -4.02 19.98
C GLY A 102 5.56 -3.70 20.79
N THR A 103 6.39 -4.72 20.96
CA THR A 103 7.66 -4.64 21.68
C THR A 103 8.62 -5.66 21.11
N PHE A 104 9.87 -5.26 20.92
CA PHE A 104 10.92 -6.16 20.47
C PHE A 104 11.27 -7.20 21.54
N VAL A 105 11.37 -8.45 21.11
CA VAL A 105 11.86 -9.56 21.92
C VAL A 105 12.97 -10.26 21.13
N PRO A 106 14.20 -10.37 21.67
CA PRO A 106 15.29 -11.03 20.97
C PRO A 106 14.95 -12.46 20.57
N THR A 107 15.37 -12.84 19.37
CA THR A 107 15.22 -14.18 18.81
C THR A 107 16.57 -14.74 18.38
N ARG A 108 16.59 -15.96 17.80
CA ARG A 108 17.82 -16.52 17.20
C ARG A 108 18.19 -15.84 15.87
N GLU A 109 17.23 -15.20 15.21
CA GLU A 109 17.45 -14.52 13.93
C GLU A 109 17.81 -13.07 14.11
N VAL A 110 17.23 -12.40 15.12
CA VAL A 110 17.46 -11.00 15.47
C VAL A 110 17.67 -10.91 16.98
N ASP A 111 18.87 -10.55 17.41
CA ASP A 111 19.21 -10.44 18.83
C ASP A 111 19.18 -9.02 19.37
N GLU A 112 19.25 -8.00 18.48
CA GLU A 112 19.17 -6.59 18.86
C GLU A 112 18.35 -5.78 17.84
N LEU A 113 17.56 -4.84 18.34
CA LEU A 113 16.86 -3.83 17.56
C LEU A 113 17.21 -2.46 18.11
N ARG A 114 17.56 -1.53 17.22
CA ARG A 114 17.77 -0.12 17.57
C ARG A 114 16.82 0.79 16.83
N TRP A 115 16.24 1.71 17.57
CA TRP A 115 15.56 2.86 17.00
C TRP A 115 16.54 4.01 16.91
N VAL A 116 16.86 4.44 15.70
CA VAL A 116 17.90 5.44 15.46
C VAL A 116 17.41 6.52 14.48
N PRO A 117 17.93 7.74 14.61
CA PRO A 117 17.71 8.78 13.61
C PRO A 117 18.23 8.36 12.23
N LEU A 118 17.65 8.92 11.16
CA LEU A 118 17.96 8.56 9.78
C LEU A 118 19.45 8.63 9.43
N GLY A 119 20.17 9.66 9.92
CA GLY A 119 21.62 9.81 9.69
C GLY A 119 22.43 8.70 10.35
N GLU A 120 22.11 8.34 11.59
CA GLU A 120 22.75 7.25 12.30
C GLU A 120 22.45 5.89 11.68
N ALA A 121 21.19 5.67 11.22
CA ALA A 121 20.81 4.45 10.52
C ALA A 121 21.67 4.22 9.26
N HIS A 122 21.94 5.29 8.50
CA HIS A 122 22.76 5.19 7.29
C HIS A 122 24.20 4.73 7.59
N GLU A 123 24.77 5.18 8.70
CA GLU A 123 26.13 4.79 9.11
C GLU A 123 26.19 3.35 9.65
N LEU A 124 25.14 2.92 10.37
CA LEU A 124 25.09 1.61 11.01
C LEU A 124 24.73 0.48 10.03
N LEU A 125 23.93 0.75 9.00
CA LEU A 125 23.55 -0.27 8.02
C LEU A 125 24.77 -0.87 7.32
N SER A 126 24.89 -2.19 7.40
CA SER A 126 26.06 -2.90 6.89
C SER A 126 26.10 -3.02 5.37
N ARG A 127 24.94 -2.88 4.69
CA ARG A 127 24.83 -3.14 3.25
C ARG A 127 24.46 -1.87 2.49
N GLU A 128 25.12 -1.67 1.36
CA GLU A 128 24.83 -0.54 0.46
C GLU A 128 23.39 -0.55 -0.03
N THR A 129 22.84 -1.72 -0.38
CA THR A 129 21.45 -1.85 -0.81
C THR A 129 20.43 -1.37 0.23
N ASP A 130 20.74 -1.53 1.53
CA ASP A 130 19.87 -1.08 2.62
C ASP A 130 20.03 0.45 2.83
N ARG A 131 21.24 1.02 2.60
CA ARG A 131 21.48 2.47 2.59
C ARG A 131 20.74 3.17 1.45
N GLU A 132 20.88 2.64 0.22
CA GLU A 132 20.11 3.14 -0.95
C GLU A 132 18.59 3.10 -0.71
N LEU A 133 18.10 2.07 -0.03
CA LEU A 133 16.70 1.96 0.33
C LEU A 133 16.29 3.02 1.36
N LEU A 134 17.13 3.25 2.37
CA LEU A 134 16.93 4.31 3.35
C LEU A 134 16.88 5.69 2.68
N GLU A 135 17.74 5.95 1.68
CA GLU A 135 17.71 7.18 0.89
C GLU A 135 16.39 7.35 0.12
N ARG A 136 15.84 6.25 -0.44
CA ARG A 136 14.50 6.30 -1.08
C ARG A 136 13.41 6.64 -0.06
N PHE A 137 13.53 6.14 1.17
CA PHE A 137 12.62 6.51 2.26
C PHE A 137 12.72 8.00 2.61
N VAL A 138 13.93 8.55 2.69
CA VAL A 138 14.19 9.96 3.03
C VAL A 138 13.66 10.94 1.96
N ARG A 139 13.60 10.55 0.68
CA ARG A 139 13.06 11.41 -0.40
C ARG A 139 11.56 11.75 -0.25
N GLY A 140 10.84 10.99 0.54
CA GLY A 140 9.46 11.27 0.90
C GLY A 140 9.31 11.00 2.40
N PRO A 141 9.67 11.98 3.25
CA PRO A 141 9.69 11.77 4.69
C PRO A 141 8.30 11.36 5.19
N ALA A 142 8.29 10.46 6.17
CA ALA A 142 7.09 10.12 6.90
C ALA A 142 6.80 11.20 7.96
N PRO A 143 5.54 11.45 8.33
CA PRO A 143 4.35 10.77 7.79
C PRO A 143 3.92 11.33 6.43
N THR A 144 3.37 10.45 5.59
CA THR A 144 2.74 10.81 4.33
C THR A 144 1.26 10.50 4.38
N ARG A 145 0.45 11.22 3.62
CA ARG A 145 -0.95 10.89 3.41
C ARG A 145 -1.10 9.84 2.31
N VAL A 146 -2.01 8.89 2.50
CA VAL A 146 -2.26 7.82 1.53
C VAL A 146 -3.72 7.85 1.10
N VAL A 147 -3.96 7.81 -0.22
CA VAL A 147 -5.30 7.60 -0.77
C VAL A 147 -5.31 6.31 -1.58
N LEU A 148 -6.17 5.38 -1.17
CA LEU A 148 -6.40 4.11 -1.83
C LEU A 148 -7.53 4.28 -2.83
N LEU A 149 -7.19 4.52 -4.11
CA LEU A 149 -8.17 4.72 -5.18
C LEU A 149 -8.55 3.35 -5.76
N VAL A 150 -9.72 2.87 -5.38
CA VAL A 150 -10.23 1.53 -5.68
C VAL A 150 -11.21 1.60 -6.85
N ARG A 151 -11.02 0.77 -7.88
CA ARG A 151 -12.08 0.51 -8.84
C ARG A 151 -13.10 -0.45 -8.26
N HIS A 152 -14.41 -0.16 -8.42
CA HIS A 152 -15.45 -1.06 -7.95
C HIS A 152 -15.24 -2.51 -8.42
N ALA A 153 -15.64 -3.47 -7.59
CA ALA A 153 -15.56 -4.90 -7.83
C ALA A 153 -16.53 -5.36 -8.95
N SER A 154 -16.54 -6.64 -9.28
CA SER A 154 -17.37 -7.18 -10.35
C SER A 154 -18.88 -6.92 -10.08
N ALA A 155 -19.58 -6.48 -11.11
CA ALA A 155 -21.02 -6.20 -11.06
C ALA A 155 -21.74 -6.75 -12.31
N GLY A 156 -21.25 -7.85 -12.85
CA GLY A 156 -21.79 -8.48 -14.05
C GLY A 156 -21.67 -7.61 -15.30
N SER A 157 -22.49 -7.96 -16.30
CA SER A 157 -22.57 -7.22 -17.56
C SER A 157 -23.62 -6.09 -17.48
N ARG A 158 -23.26 -4.89 -17.93
CA ARG A 158 -24.18 -3.76 -18.05
C ARG A 158 -25.34 -4.08 -19.02
N SER A 159 -25.05 -4.80 -20.10
CA SER A 159 -26.07 -5.19 -21.10
C SER A 159 -27.08 -6.21 -20.60
N ALA A 160 -26.75 -6.97 -19.56
CA ALA A 160 -27.66 -7.95 -18.94
C ALA A 160 -28.51 -7.32 -17.80
N TRP A 161 -28.19 -6.10 -17.37
CA TRP A 161 -28.93 -5.40 -16.33
C TRP A 161 -30.10 -4.61 -16.91
N THR A 162 -31.31 -4.86 -16.42
CA THR A 162 -32.54 -4.24 -16.92
C THR A 162 -32.97 -2.98 -16.16
N GLY A 163 -32.35 -2.72 -14.99
CA GLY A 163 -32.61 -1.52 -14.18
C GLY A 163 -31.73 -0.35 -14.56
N GLU A 164 -31.86 0.74 -13.84
CA GLU A 164 -30.96 1.87 -13.92
C GLU A 164 -29.54 1.45 -13.52
N ASP A 165 -28.51 1.78 -14.33
CA ASP A 165 -27.11 1.31 -14.11
C ASP A 165 -26.55 1.73 -12.75
N ARG A 166 -26.99 2.86 -12.21
CA ARG A 166 -26.61 3.35 -10.87
C ARG A 166 -27.00 2.35 -9.77
N THR A 167 -28.10 1.60 -9.96
CA THR A 167 -28.62 0.63 -8.98
C THR A 167 -28.06 -0.78 -9.17
N ARG A 168 -27.24 -1.02 -10.19
CA ARG A 168 -26.66 -2.33 -10.49
C ARG A 168 -25.71 -2.79 -9.36
N PRO A 169 -26.01 -3.93 -8.70
CA PRO A 169 -25.24 -4.41 -7.55
C PRO A 169 -24.00 -5.17 -7.98
N LEU A 170 -23.15 -5.51 -7.02
CA LEU A 170 -22.11 -6.51 -7.20
C LEU A 170 -22.71 -7.88 -7.51
N ASP A 171 -22.01 -8.67 -8.32
CA ASP A 171 -22.25 -10.10 -8.48
C ASP A 171 -21.53 -10.93 -7.42
N LEU A 172 -21.62 -12.26 -7.46
CA LEU A 172 -20.95 -13.14 -6.49
C LEU A 172 -19.42 -12.96 -6.51
N CYS A 173 -18.83 -12.85 -7.69
CA CYS A 173 -17.39 -12.55 -7.82
C CYS A 173 -17.06 -11.20 -7.19
N GLY A 174 -17.92 -10.18 -7.38
CA GLY A 174 -17.72 -8.87 -6.81
C GLY A 174 -17.76 -8.84 -5.28
N TRP A 175 -18.65 -9.59 -4.66
CA TRP A 175 -18.68 -9.73 -3.21
C TRP A 175 -17.42 -10.42 -2.66
N ALA A 176 -16.98 -11.52 -3.28
CA ALA A 176 -15.74 -12.19 -2.92
C ALA A 176 -14.50 -11.26 -3.09
N GLN A 177 -14.48 -10.44 -4.15
CA GLN A 177 -13.44 -9.42 -4.32
C GLN A 177 -13.50 -8.34 -3.23
N ALA A 178 -14.70 -7.89 -2.85
CA ALA A 178 -14.88 -6.89 -1.80
C ALA A 178 -14.40 -7.41 -0.43
N ASP A 179 -14.67 -8.67 -0.11
CA ASP A 179 -14.20 -9.33 1.12
C ASP A 179 -12.65 -9.46 1.13
N GLU A 180 -12.03 -9.85 0.03
CA GLU A 180 -10.56 -9.90 -0.06
C GLU A 180 -9.91 -8.49 -0.03
N LEU A 181 -10.58 -7.47 -0.55
CA LEU A 181 -10.11 -6.08 -0.43
C LEU A 181 -10.04 -5.62 1.03
N VAL A 182 -10.90 -6.12 1.93
CA VAL A 182 -10.80 -5.81 3.36
C VAL A 182 -9.43 -6.16 3.90
N ARG A 183 -8.93 -7.39 3.60
CA ARG A 183 -7.62 -7.86 4.06
C ARG A 183 -6.49 -6.96 3.60
N LEU A 184 -6.53 -6.54 2.33
CA LEU A 184 -5.50 -5.67 1.75
C LEU A 184 -5.57 -4.25 2.31
N LEU A 185 -6.76 -3.63 2.28
CA LEU A 185 -6.92 -2.22 2.60
C LEU A 185 -6.82 -1.92 4.10
N ALA A 186 -7.17 -2.89 4.96
CA ALA A 186 -7.04 -2.76 6.41
C ALA A 186 -5.58 -2.58 6.87
N HIS A 187 -4.60 -3.08 6.11
CA HIS A 187 -3.18 -2.86 6.43
C HIS A 187 -2.75 -1.39 6.40
N PHE A 188 -3.51 -0.55 5.70
CA PHE A 188 -3.27 0.89 5.59
C PHE A 188 -3.99 1.70 6.67
N ASP A 189 -4.81 1.07 7.52
CA ASP A 189 -5.56 1.67 8.61
C ASP A 189 -6.37 2.92 8.16
N PRO A 190 -7.32 2.77 7.19
CA PRO A 190 -8.06 3.90 6.65
C PRO A 190 -9.03 4.48 7.68
N THR A 191 -9.03 5.81 7.80
CA THR A 191 -9.89 6.58 8.70
C THR A 191 -11.02 7.32 7.98
N GLU A 192 -11.02 7.31 6.65
CA GLU A 192 -12.06 7.91 5.80
C GLU A 192 -12.36 6.99 4.61
N ILE A 193 -13.64 6.76 4.31
CA ILE A 193 -14.09 5.98 3.15
C ILE A 193 -15.08 6.82 2.35
N VAL A 194 -14.70 7.13 1.10
CA VAL A 194 -15.52 7.85 0.13
C VAL A 194 -15.84 6.96 -1.04
N SER A 195 -17.03 7.05 -1.59
CA SER A 195 -17.47 6.24 -2.72
C SER A 195 -18.24 7.08 -3.74
N ALA A 196 -18.05 6.80 -5.02
CA ALA A 196 -19.02 7.17 -6.03
C ALA A 196 -20.41 6.66 -5.61
N ASP A 197 -21.45 7.41 -5.94
CA ASP A 197 -22.83 7.16 -5.53
C ASP A 197 -23.57 6.07 -6.37
N TYR A 198 -22.80 5.12 -6.91
CA TYR A 198 -23.29 3.92 -7.60
C TYR A 198 -23.27 2.73 -6.63
N ARG A 199 -24.33 1.93 -6.66
CA ARG A 199 -24.50 0.79 -5.74
C ARG A 199 -23.31 -0.16 -5.74
N ARG A 200 -22.74 -0.48 -6.90
CA ARG A 200 -21.55 -1.33 -7.00
C ARG A 200 -20.30 -0.73 -6.33
N CYS A 201 -20.18 0.61 -6.31
CA CYS A 201 -19.06 1.29 -5.64
C CYS A 201 -19.23 1.25 -4.12
N THR A 202 -20.42 1.61 -3.61
CA THR A 202 -20.69 1.56 -2.16
C THR A 202 -20.56 0.13 -1.63
N GLN A 203 -21.11 -0.87 -2.33
CA GLN A 203 -20.99 -2.27 -1.95
C GLN A 203 -19.56 -2.80 -1.97
N THR A 204 -18.68 -2.25 -2.81
CA THR A 204 -17.27 -2.67 -2.84
C THR A 204 -16.53 -2.32 -1.54
N VAL A 205 -16.88 -1.22 -0.90
CA VAL A 205 -16.21 -0.74 0.33
C VAL A 205 -17.04 -0.95 1.60
N GLU A 206 -18.26 -1.46 1.48
CA GLU A 206 -19.15 -1.75 2.61
C GLU A 206 -18.55 -2.79 3.60
N PRO A 207 -17.94 -3.93 3.15
CA PRO A 207 -17.28 -4.86 4.07
C PRO A 207 -16.13 -4.21 4.84
N LEU A 208 -15.32 -3.36 4.17
CA LEU A 208 -14.25 -2.61 4.82
C LEU A 208 -14.79 -1.62 5.85
N SER A 209 -15.86 -0.89 5.51
CA SER A 209 -16.56 0.02 6.43
C SER A 209 -16.99 -0.69 7.71
N GLY A 210 -17.58 -1.89 7.57
CA GLY A 210 -17.95 -2.73 8.72
C GLY A 210 -16.76 -3.16 9.55
N ALA A 211 -15.69 -3.64 8.92
CA ALA A 211 -14.50 -4.14 9.59
C ALA A 211 -13.73 -3.03 10.34
N MET A 212 -13.63 -1.84 9.75
CA MET A 212 -12.89 -0.70 10.32
C MET A 212 -13.76 0.21 11.19
N THR A 213 -15.08 0.02 11.19
CA THR A 213 -16.05 0.90 11.86
C THR A 213 -15.94 2.37 11.35
N VAL A 214 -15.66 2.53 10.06
CA VAL A 214 -15.56 3.82 9.36
C VAL A 214 -16.73 3.97 8.39
N PRO A 215 -17.57 5.01 8.51
CA PRO A 215 -18.73 5.17 7.63
C PRO A 215 -18.34 5.44 6.18
N VAL A 216 -19.16 4.97 5.22
CA VAL A 216 -19.03 5.29 3.81
C VAL A 216 -19.75 6.61 3.52
N HIS A 217 -19.02 7.59 3.02
CA HIS A 217 -19.56 8.84 2.49
C HIS A 217 -19.65 8.77 0.96
N THR A 218 -20.75 9.17 0.38
CA THR A 218 -20.88 9.22 -1.09
C THR A 218 -20.52 10.59 -1.61
N ASP A 219 -19.74 10.63 -2.70
CA ASP A 219 -19.39 11.85 -3.41
C ASP A 219 -19.57 11.61 -4.92
N PRO A 220 -20.58 12.26 -5.55
CA PRO A 220 -20.85 12.10 -6.97
C PRO A 220 -19.70 12.52 -7.89
N VAL A 221 -18.78 13.36 -7.42
CA VAL A 221 -17.62 13.81 -8.22
C VAL A 221 -16.74 12.66 -8.69
N PHE A 222 -16.77 11.52 -7.99
CA PHE A 222 -16.05 10.30 -8.36
C PHE A 222 -16.86 9.31 -9.20
N SER A 223 -18.06 9.69 -9.67
CA SER A 223 -18.93 8.82 -10.47
C SER A 223 -18.88 9.15 -11.96
N GLU A 224 -19.16 8.16 -12.82
CA GLU A 224 -19.26 8.35 -14.28
C GLU A 224 -20.24 9.46 -14.69
N ALA A 225 -21.28 9.71 -13.88
CA ALA A 225 -22.25 10.76 -14.16
C ALA A 225 -21.84 12.13 -13.62
N GLY A 226 -21.16 12.19 -12.49
CA GLY A 226 -20.80 13.45 -11.81
C GLY A 226 -19.39 13.98 -12.15
N TYR A 227 -18.51 13.13 -12.66
CA TYR A 227 -17.14 13.48 -13.01
C TYR A 227 -17.03 14.40 -14.24
N PRO A 228 -17.77 14.15 -15.38
CA PRO A 228 -17.63 14.99 -16.57
C PRO A 228 -17.98 16.45 -16.29
N GLY A 229 -17.02 17.36 -16.57
CA GLY A 229 -17.14 18.80 -16.28
C GLY A 229 -16.73 19.21 -14.86
N CYS A 230 -16.43 18.25 -13.98
CA CYS A 230 -15.98 18.46 -12.60
C CYS A 230 -14.60 17.84 -12.35
N GLU A 231 -13.81 17.61 -13.40
CA GLU A 231 -12.51 16.90 -13.30
C GLU A 231 -11.52 17.62 -12.38
N ALA A 232 -11.49 18.95 -12.42
CA ALA A 232 -10.64 19.75 -11.54
C ALA A 232 -11.09 19.63 -10.06
N ASP A 233 -12.38 19.62 -9.81
CA ASP A 233 -12.94 19.46 -8.47
C ASP A 233 -12.65 18.06 -7.93
N ALA A 234 -12.72 17.01 -8.78
CA ALA A 234 -12.35 15.66 -8.38
C ALA A 234 -10.86 15.55 -7.99
N VAL A 235 -9.96 16.19 -8.73
CA VAL A 235 -8.53 16.25 -8.38
C VAL A 235 -8.32 17.03 -7.08
N ALA A 236 -8.96 18.18 -6.90
CA ALA A 236 -8.88 18.96 -5.67
C ALA A 236 -9.41 18.14 -4.48
N ARG A 237 -10.58 17.50 -4.62
CA ARG A 237 -11.17 16.66 -3.59
C ARG A 237 -10.27 15.48 -3.20
N LEU A 238 -9.63 14.83 -4.19
CA LEU A 238 -8.68 13.73 -3.93
C LEU A 238 -7.46 14.19 -3.12
N ARG A 239 -7.05 15.47 -3.29
CA ARG A 239 -5.94 16.06 -2.52
C ARG A 239 -6.32 16.42 -1.08
N GLU A 240 -7.60 16.56 -0.76
CA GLU A 240 -8.09 16.91 0.58
C GLU A 240 -8.44 15.69 1.44
N ILE A 241 -8.91 14.60 0.80
CA ILE A 241 -9.37 13.37 1.46
C ILE A 241 -8.24 12.75 2.30
N GLY A 242 -8.57 12.26 3.50
CA GLY A 242 -7.64 11.60 4.42
C GLY A 242 -6.90 12.54 5.36
N GLY A 243 -7.10 13.84 5.23
CA GLY A 243 -6.40 14.84 6.07
C GLY A 243 -4.87 14.81 5.91
N PRO A 244 -4.12 15.52 6.74
CA PRO A 244 -2.68 15.75 6.50
C PRO A 244 -1.80 14.48 6.53
N HIS A 245 -2.15 13.50 7.36
CA HIS A 245 -1.32 12.31 7.61
C HIS A 245 -2.13 11.01 7.69
N GLY A 246 -3.40 11.06 7.26
CA GLY A 246 -4.31 9.93 7.32
C GLY A 246 -4.26 9.05 6.09
N THR A 247 -5.00 7.97 6.16
CA THR A 247 -5.30 7.10 5.02
C THR A 247 -6.78 7.17 4.71
N ALA A 248 -7.10 7.32 3.43
CA ALA A 248 -8.46 7.25 2.95
C ALA A 248 -8.64 6.24 1.82
N VAL A 249 -9.85 5.72 1.69
CA VAL A 249 -10.27 4.90 0.56
C VAL A 249 -11.24 5.70 -0.30
N VAL A 250 -11.00 5.72 -1.61
CA VAL A 250 -11.92 6.31 -2.60
C VAL A 250 -12.33 5.24 -3.60
N CYS A 251 -13.60 4.83 -3.59
CA CYS A 251 -14.11 3.87 -4.57
C CYS A 251 -14.74 4.60 -5.76
N SER A 252 -14.27 4.30 -6.95
CA SER A 252 -14.71 4.93 -8.19
C SER A 252 -14.89 3.92 -9.33
N GLN A 253 -15.07 4.40 -10.55
CA GLN A 253 -15.43 3.64 -11.73
C GLN A 253 -14.33 3.60 -12.78
N GLY A 254 -14.46 2.66 -13.71
CA GLY A 254 -13.41 2.36 -14.68
C GLY A 254 -13.11 3.49 -15.65
N ASP A 255 -14.09 4.31 -15.99
CA ASP A 255 -13.91 5.43 -16.93
C ASP A 255 -13.39 6.69 -16.24
N VAL A 256 -13.57 6.80 -14.91
CA VAL A 256 -13.10 7.93 -14.08
C VAL A 256 -11.64 7.78 -13.68
N ILE A 257 -11.25 6.61 -13.16
CA ILE A 257 -9.93 6.40 -12.56
C ILE A 257 -8.76 6.72 -13.50
N PRO A 258 -8.74 6.25 -14.77
CA PRO A 258 -7.61 6.53 -15.67
C PRO A 258 -7.41 8.01 -15.96
N ASP A 259 -8.50 8.78 -16.19
CA ASP A 259 -8.41 10.21 -16.45
C ASP A 259 -8.02 10.99 -15.19
N LEU A 260 -8.58 10.64 -14.03
CA LEU A 260 -8.24 11.24 -12.74
C LEU A 260 -6.75 11.03 -12.41
N LEU A 261 -6.24 9.81 -12.61
CA LEU A 261 -4.82 9.49 -12.44
C LEU A 261 -3.94 10.32 -13.37
N LYS A 262 -4.30 10.38 -14.65
CA LYS A 262 -3.55 11.16 -15.62
C LYS A 262 -3.47 12.63 -15.22
N ARG A 263 -4.60 13.25 -14.85
CA ARG A 263 -4.64 14.65 -14.46
C ARG A 263 -3.79 14.94 -13.23
N ILE A 264 -3.89 14.11 -12.18
CA ILE A 264 -3.12 14.35 -10.96
C ILE A 264 -1.63 14.10 -11.15
N THR A 265 -1.26 13.10 -11.96
CA THR A 265 0.15 12.82 -12.26
C THR A 265 0.77 13.84 -13.20
N ASP A 266 0.03 14.34 -14.20
CA ASP A 266 0.49 15.41 -15.09
C ASP A 266 0.72 16.72 -14.30
N ALA A 267 -0.18 17.04 -13.34
CA ALA A 267 -0.05 18.23 -12.49
C ALA A 267 1.20 18.20 -11.58
N ASP A 268 1.60 17.01 -11.13
CA ASP A 268 2.74 16.82 -10.23
C ASP A 268 4.01 16.29 -10.94
N GLU A 269 3.99 16.26 -12.28
CA GLU A 269 5.11 15.80 -13.13
C GLU A 269 5.54 14.34 -12.85
N LEU A 270 4.61 13.52 -12.34
CA LEU A 270 4.87 12.11 -12.07
C LEU A 270 4.57 11.27 -13.34
N ARG A 271 5.52 10.43 -13.74
CA ARG A 271 5.34 9.54 -14.89
C ARG A 271 4.89 8.16 -14.43
N LEU A 272 3.74 7.71 -14.91
CA LEU A 272 3.27 6.33 -14.75
C LEU A 272 3.56 5.51 -16.00
N ALA A 273 3.92 4.25 -15.80
CA ALA A 273 4.10 3.30 -16.91
C ALA A 273 2.75 2.92 -17.57
N SER A 274 1.67 2.92 -16.78
CA SER A 274 0.31 2.70 -17.25
C SER A 274 -0.68 3.34 -16.28
N VAL A 275 -1.93 3.49 -16.71
CA VAL A 275 -3.07 3.89 -15.86
C VAL A 275 -4.09 2.75 -15.80
N GLU A 276 -3.59 1.51 -15.71
CA GLU A 276 -4.43 0.32 -15.65
C GLU A 276 -5.44 0.42 -14.50
N SER A 277 -6.68 0.04 -14.78
CA SER A 277 -7.75 0.04 -13.79
C SER A 277 -8.63 -1.18 -14.04
N ARG A 278 -8.33 -2.31 -13.39
CA ARG A 278 -9.14 -3.53 -13.41
C ARG A 278 -10.15 -3.51 -12.26
N LYS A 279 -11.30 -4.20 -12.40
CA LYS A 279 -12.28 -4.33 -11.31
C LYS A 279 -11.60 -4.83 -10.05
N ALA A 280 -11.88 -4.21 -8.90
CA ALA A 280 -11.27 -4.47 -7.61
C ALA A 280 -9.74 -4.22 -7.54
N SER A 281 -9.13 -3.55 -8.52
CA SER A 281 -7.76 -3.06 -8.37
C SER A 281 -7.70 -1.77 -7.56
N THR A 282 -6.54 -1.50 -6.99
CA THR A 282 -6.30 -0.33 -6.14
C THR A 282 -5.06 0.41 -6.59
N TRP A 283 -5.13 1.71 -6.70
CA TRP A 283 -3.97 2.59 -6.76
C TRP A 283 -3.68 3.14 -5.37
N VAL A 284 -2.46 2.99 -4.91
CA VAL A 284 -1.94 3.59 -3.68
C VAL A 284 -1.31 4.92 -4.05
N LEU A 285 -2.02 6.01 -3.80
CA LEU A 285 -1.56 7.37 -4.05
C LEU A 285 -0.94 7.93 -2.78
N THR A 286 0.32 8.32 -2.84
CA THR A 286 1.04 8.86 -1.69
C THR A 286 1.31 10.34 -1.88
N PHE A 287 0.89 11.15 -0.92
CA PHE A 287 1.06 12.60 -0.94
C PHE A 287 2.01 13.05 0.18
N LEU A 288 2.82 14.03 -0.13
CA LEU A 288 3.52 14.87 0.82
C LEU A 288 2.92 16.27 0.69
N ASP A 289 2.29 16.73 1.75
CA ASP A 289 1.40 17.89 1.68
C ASP A 289 0.35 17.68 0.56
N ASP A 290 0.28 18.59 -0.40
CA ASP A 290 -0.65 18.48 -1.55
C ASP A 290 -0.03 17.87 -2.80
N ARG A 291 1.27 17.52 -2.79
CA ARG A 291 1.99 16.97 -3.94
C ARG A 291 1.96 15.45 -3.93
N LEU A 292 1.62 14.85 -5.07
CA LEU A 292 1.71 13.40 -5.28
C LEU A 292 3.19 12.98 -5.41
N LEU A 293 3.67 12.16 -4.47
CA LEU A 293 5.03 11.59 -4.49
C LEU A 293 5.13 10.32 -5.29
N GLY A 294 4.06 9.53 -5.32
CA GLY A 294 4.07 8.21 -5.93
C GLY A 294 2.67 7.67 -6.11
N ALA A 295 2.53 6.77 -7.08
CA ALA A 295 1.31 6.04 -7.35
C ALA A 295 1.69 4.59 -7.71
N ASP A 296 1.28 3.65 -6.87
CA ASP A 296 1.58 2.23 -7.01
C ASP A 296 0.32 1.45 -7.33
N TYR A 297 0.37 0.61 -8.37
CA TYR A 297 -0.75 -0.22 -8.77
C TYR A 297 -0.73 -1.57 -8.04
N LEU A 298 -1.84 -1.87 -7.36
CA LEU A 298 -2.11 -3.17 -6.77
C LEU A 298 -3.17 -3.87 -7.63
N PRO A 299 -2.86 -5.03 -8.23
CA PRO A 299 -3.80 -5.78 -9.04
C PRO A 299 -4.98 -6.28 -8.19
N PRO A 300 -6.10 -6.66 -8.82
CA PRO A 300 -7.23 -7.26 -8.11
C PRO A 300 -6.80 -8.46 -7.27
N PRO A 301 -7.43 -8.68 -6.12
CA PRO A 301 -7.22 -9.90 -5.35
C PRO A 301 -7.59 -11.13 -6.19
N ARG A 302 -6.90 -12.23 -5.96
CA ARG A 302 -7.25 -13.52 -6.58
C ARG A 302 -8.38 -14.14 -5.78
N VAL A 303 -9.49 -14.39 -6.44
CA VAL A 303 -10.66 -15.05 -5.84
C VAL A 303 -11.12 -16.19 -6.74
N PRO A 304 -11.31 -17.41 -6.21
CA PRO A 304 -11.72 -18.57 -7.02
C PRO A 304 -13.04 -18.34 -7.74
N GLU A 305 -13.97 -17.60 -7.18
CA GLU A 305 -15.29 -17.27 -7.71
C GLU A 305 -15.24 -16.45 -9.00
N CYS A 306 -14.07 -15.88 -9.33
CA CYS A 306 -13.87 -15.08 -10.54
C CYS A 306 -13.15 -15.82 -11.66
N GLU A 307 -12.73 -17.05 -11.46
CA GLU A 307 -11.94 -17.84 -12.43
C GLU A 307 -12.81 -18.63 -13.44
N ASN A 308 -14.14 -18.40 -13.50
CA ASN A 308 -15.07 -19.05 -14.41
C ASN A 308 -15.46 -18.17 -15.60
#